data_3cc5aff709968eb8a1a8a86cce728ac1
#
_entry.id   3cc5aff709968eb8a1a8a86cce728ac1
#
_cell.length_a   1.000
_cell.length_b   1.000
_cell.length_c   1.000
_cell.angle_alpha   90.00
_cell.angle_beta   90.00
_cell.angle_gamma   90.00
#
_symmetry.space_group_name_H-M   'P 1'
#
loop_
_entity.id
_entity.type
_entity.pdbx_description
1 polymer ?
#
loop_
_entity_poly.entity_id
_entity_poly.type
_entity_poly.pdbx_seq_one_letter_code
_entity_poly.pdbx_strand_id
1 'polypeptide(L)'
;MAEPLLRIEGLHVHYELRGGLGRRVRGREPEVLRAVDGVDLTIARGETLGLVGESGCGKSTLGRAIVGLCNPTAGTVSYGGESLTAKRARAHRRRIQMVFQDPYSSLNPRMTVRQTLAELLRAHEMVPKNAVEARCRELLDLVGLGPRALDAHPRQFSGGQRQRVAIARALALEPELLIADEPVSALDVSVQATVLNLLEELREKLGLTMLLIAHNMAVVRHVGDRVAVMYLGRVVEEAPTDELFTNARHPYTQGLLRAVPRLVPGRVSEAAGVVGDPPSPIDLPTGCRFHPRCPIAQEPLCSAEDPALAGPPGHAAACHFAWTERPAAHIPEVIEEAT
;
A
#
# COMPACT_ATOMS: atom_id res chain seq x y z
N MET A 1 24.56 4.09 -5.76
CA MET A 1 23.34 3.62 -5.05
C MET A 1 23.07 2.21 -5.55
N ALA A 2 22.70 1.29 -4.67
CA ALA A 2 22.31 -0.08 -5.09
C ALA A 2 21.07 0.00 -5.99
N GLU A 3 20.99 -0.89 -6.98
CA GLU A 3 19.83 -0.97 -7.87
C GLU A 3 18.56 -1.35 -7.06
N PRO A 4 17.44 -0.63 -7.24
CA PRO A 4 16.20 -0.93 -6.52
C PRO A 4 15.66 -2.32 -6.91
N LEU A 5 15.04 -3.02 -5.95
CA LEU A 5 14.38 -4.31 -6.23
C LEU A 5 13.16 -4.12 -7.11
N LEU A 6 12.36 -3.08 -6.83
CA LEU A 6 11.20 -2.70 -7.64
C LEU A 6 11.39 -1.27 -8.16
N ARG A 7 11.09 -1.07 -9.45
CA ARG A 7 11.03 0.25 -10.09
C ARG A 7 9.76 0.35 -10.90
N ILE A 8 9.04 1.43 -10.72
CA ILE A 8 7.82 1.80 -11.45
C ILE A 8 8.09 3.13 -12.12
N GLU A 9 7.79 3.25 -13.40
CA GLU A 9 8.04 4.44 -14.20
C GLU A 9 6.80 4.79 -15.03
N GLY A 10 6.24 5.99 -14.78
CA GLY A 10 5.09 6.54 -15.48
C GLY A 10 3.89 5.58 -15.52
N LEU A 11 3.58 4.87 -14.42
CA LEU A 11 2.57 3.83 -14.43
C LEU A 11 1.16 4.42 -14.48
N HIS A 12 0.37 3.97 -15.47
CA HIS A 12 -1.05 4.27 -15.58
C HIS A 12 -1.88 2.99 -15.49
N VAL A 13 -2.99 3.04 -14.75
CA VAL A 13 -4.05 2.03 -14.74
C VAL A 13 -5.38 2.73 -14.85
N HIS A 14 -5.94 2.73 -16.05
CA HIS A 14 -7.21 3.38 -16.37
C HIS A 14 -8.25 2.32 -16.69
N TYR A 15 -9.48 2.53 -16.24
CA TYR A 15 -10.61 1.66 -16.50
C TYR A 15 -11.67 2.39 -17.32
N GLU A 16 -12.00 1.90 -18.49
CA GLU A 16 -13.13 2.38 -19.26
C GLU A 16 -14.45 1.93 -18.62
N LEU A 17 -15.23 2.88 -18.16
CA LEU A 17 -16.56 2.62 -17.62
C LEU A 17 -17.52 2.47 -18.80
N ARG A 18 -17.88 1.21 -19.15
CA ARG A 18 -18.85 0.95 -20.17
C ARG A 18 -20.21 1.47 -19.74
N GLY A 19 -20.59 2.62 -20.27
CA GLY A 19 -21.95 3.15 -20.13
C GLY A 19 -22.96 2.14 -20.68
N GLY A 20 -24.11 1.96 -20.01
CA GLY A 20 -25.20 1.10 -20.49
C GLY A 20 -25.60 1.44 -21.93
N LEU A 21 -26.32 0.50 -22.61
CA LEU A 21 -26.75 0.60 -24.01
C LEU A 21 -27.30 1.97 -24.42
N GLY A 22 -27.95 2.71 -23.50
CA GLY A 22 -28.49 4.06 -23.75
C GLY A 22 -27.44 5.17 -23.96
N ARG A 23 -26.20 5.02 -23.46
CA ARG A 23 -25.10 5.99 -23.67
C ARG A 23 -24.41 5.82 -25.03
N ARG A 24 -24.26 4.58 -25.52
CA ARG A 24 -23.73 4.29 -26.87
C ARG A 24 -24.60 4.89 -27.97
N VAL A 25 -25.92 4.92 -27.75
CA VAL A 25 -26.90 5.50 -28.71
C VAL A 25 -26.77 7.03 -28.80
N ARG A 26 -26.21 7.69 -27.76
CA ARG A 26 -26.06 9.17 -27.70
C ARG A 26 -24.66 9.68 -28.10
N GLY A 27 -23.75 8.82 -28.61
CA GLY A 27 -22.43 9.23 -29.10
C GLY A 27 -21.51 9.85 -28.02
N ARG A 28 -21.75 9.56 -26.73
CA ARG A 28 -20.87 10.04 -25.66
C ARG A 28 -19.67 9.14 -25.51
N GLU A 29 -18.49 9.73 -25.40
CA GLU A 29 -17.26 9.01 -25.09
C GLU A 29 -17.36 8.21 -23.78
N PRO A 30 -16.70 7.04 -23.66
CA PRO A 30 -16.67 6.28 -22.43
C PRO A 30 -16.00 7.11 -21.32
N GLU A 31 -16.59 7.12 -20.14
CA GLU A 31 -15.94 7.70 -18.96
C GLU A 31 -14.75 6.84 -18.58
N VAL A 32 -13.64 7.49 -18.23
CA VAL A 32 -12.38 6.83 -17.86
C VAL A 32 -12.10 7.07 -16.38
N LEU A 33 -12.10 5.98 -15.60
CA LEU A 33 -11.63 6.00 -14.21
C LEU A 33 -10.10 5.91 -14.20
N ARG A 34 -9.42 6.97 -13.76
CA ARG A 34 -7.96 7.03 -13.65
C ARG A 34 -7.52 6.61 -12.26
N ALA A 35 -7.44 5.30 -12.03
CA ALA A 35 -7.12 4.75 -10.70
C ALA A 35 -5.64 4.94 -10.32
N VAL A 36 -4.72 4.79 -11.28
CA VAL A 36 -3.30 5.12 -11.18
C VAL A 36 -2.96 5.95 -12.42
N ASP A 37 -2.28 7.08 -12.24
CA ASP A 37 -2.15 8.05 -13.32
C ASP A 37 -0.79 8.78 -13.31
N GLY A 38 0.24 8.08 -13.81
CA GLY A 38 1.61 8.59 -13.89
C GLY A 38 2.38 8.44 -12.58
N VAL A 39 2.36 7.24 -12.00
CA VAL A 39 3.11 6.95 -10.76
C VAL A 39 4.52 6.51 -11.09
N ASP A 40 5.49 7.19 -10.48
CA ASP A 40 6.89 6.77 -10.37
C ASP A 40 7.16 6.36 -8.93
N LEU A 41 7.80 5.19 -8.73
CA LEU A 41 8.09 4.67 -7.41
C LEU A 41 9.26 3.68 -7.46
N THR A 42 10.08 3.67 -6.42
CA THR A 42 11.15 2.68 -6.26
C THR A 42 11.13 2.07 -4.87
N ILE A 43 11.50 0.79 -4.76
CA ILE A 43 11.69 0.11 -3.47
C ILE A 43 13.05 -0.57 -3.49
N ALA A 44 13.91 -0.24 -2.51
CA ALA A 44 15.20 -0.87 -2.35
C ALA A 44 15.06 -2.29 -1.75
N ARG A 45 16.09 -3.13 -1.90
CA ARG A 45 16.08 -4.45 -1.25
C ARG A 45 16.07 -4.33 0.27
N GLY A 46 15.20 -5.09 0.94
CA GLY A 46 15.04 -5.09 2.39
C GLY A 46 14.31 -3.86 2.94
N GLU A 47 13.89 -2.93 2.08
CA GLU A 47 13.13 -1.75 2.47
C GLU A 47 11.64 -2.07 2.69
N THR A 48 11.03 -1.43 3.68
CA THR A 48 9.58 -1.28 3.79
C THR A 48 9.16 0.10 3.31
N LEU A 49 8.51 0.17 2.16
CA LEU A 49 7.85 1.38 1.68
C LEU A 49 6.39 1.40 2.12
N GLY A 50 6.00 2.39 2.93
CA GLY A 50 4.61 2.67 3.24
C GLY A 50 3.93 3.43 2.11
N LEU A 51 2.76 2.97 1.64
CA LEU A 51 1.92 3.69 0.68
C LEU A 51 0.61 4.08 1.35
N VAL A 52 0.40 5.37 1.55
CA VAL A 52 -0.74 5.90 2.31
C VAL A 52 -1.58 6.88 1.48
N GLY A 53 -2.83 7.08 1.88
CA GLY A 53 -3.78 8.01 1.26
C GLY A 53 -5.21 7.60 1.55
N GLU A 54 -6.17 8.47 1.22
CA GLU A 54 -7.60 8.22 1.41
C GLU A 54 -8.08 6.97 0.64
N SER A 55 -9.22 6.41 1.08
CA SER A 55 -9.84 5.29 0.36
C SER A 55 -10.17 5.68 -1.08
N GLY A 56 -9.96 4.78 -2.02
CA GLY A 56 -10.22 5.03 -3.45
C GLY A 56 -9.15 5.82 -4.19
N CYS A 57 -8.04 6.27 -3.56
CA CYS A 57 -7.00 7.03 -4.25
C CYS A 57 -6.08 6.20 -5.18
N GLY A 58 -6.26 4.86 -5.27
CA GLY A 58 -5.56 4.01 -6.22
C GLY A 58 -4.51 3.05 -5.64
N LYS A 59 -4.24 3.06 -4.33
CA LYS A 59 -3.19 2.24 -3.65
C LYS A 59 -3.29 0.75 -3.96
N SER A 60 -4.46 0.13 -3.71
CA SER A 60 -4.67 -1.29 -3.98
C SER A 60 -4.58 -1.63 -5.47
N THR A 61 -4.97 -0.69 -6.34
CA THR A 61 -4.82 -0.84 -7.80
C THR A 61 -3.34 -0.88 -8.18
N LEU A 62 -2.52 0.00 -7.60
CA LEU A 62 -1.07 -0.02 -7.78
C LEU A 62 -0.46 -1.37 -7.33
N GLY A 63 -0.81 -1.85 -6.12
CA GLY A 63 -0.38 -3.16 -5.62
C GLY A 63 -0.77 -4.30 -6.56
N ARG A 64 -2.01 -4.31 -7.06
CA ARG A 64 -2.50 -5.31 -8.01
C ARG A 64 -1.80 -5.24 -9.37
N ALA A 65 -1.43 -4.05 -9.84
CA ALA A 65 -0.65 -3.89 -11.07
C ALA A 65 0.77 -4.46 -10.91
N ILE A 66 1.41 -4.26 -9.75
CA ILE A 66 2.74 -4.81 -9.48
C ILE A 66 2.72 -6.35 -9.54
N VAL A 67 1.77 -7.01 -8.86
CA VAL A 67 1.66 -8.49 -8.89
C VAL A 67 1.12 -9.04 -10.22
N GLY A 68 0.59 -8.18 -11.10
CA GLY A 68 0.04 -8.58 -12.42
C GLY A 68 -1.40 -9.08 -12.36
N LEU A 69 -2.19 -8.63 -11.37
CA LEU A 69 -3.64 -8.88 -11.27
C LEU A 69 -4.48 -7.89 -12.09
N CYS A 70 -3.93 -6.75 -12.44
CA CYS A 70 -4.46 -5.84 -13.44
C CYS A 70 -3.34 -5.38 -14.38
N ASN A 71 -3.72 -5.06 -15.62
CA ASN A 71 -2.75 -4.64 -16.62
C ASN A 71 -2.60 -3.12 -16.59
N PRO A 72 -1.37 -2.60 -16.59
CA PRO A 72 -1.12 -1.19 -16.87
C PRO A 72 -1.65 -0.79 -18.23
N THR A 73 -2.17 0.44 -18.34
CA THR A 73 -2.55 1.06 -19.62
C THR A 73 -1.37 1.78 -20.26
N ALA A 74 -0.40 2.24 -19.44
CA ALA A 74 0.88 2.79 -19.88
C ALA A 74 1.91 2.69 -18.75
N GLY A 75 3.17 2.99 -19.06
CA GLY A 75 4.30 2.91 -18.11
C GLY A 75 4.85 1.52 -17.94
N THR A 76 5.84 1.39 -17.05
CA THR A 76 6.57 0.13 -16.85
C THR A 76 6.70 -0.22 -15.38
N VAL A 77 6.78 -1.52 -15.10
CA VAL A 77 7.15 -2.08 -13.80
C VAL A 77 8.34 -2.99 -14.02
N SER A 78 9.45 -2.74 -13.33
CA SER A 78 10.66 -3.55 -13.39
C SER A 78 10.97 -4.15 -12.02
N TYR A 79 11.44 -5.40 -12.00
CA TYR A 79 11.78 -6.15 -10.81
C TYR A 79 13.17 -6.76 -10.96
N GLY A 80 14.11 -6.39 -10.08
CA GLY A 80 15.50 -6.83 -10.17
C GLY A 80 16.16 -6.46 -11.50
N GLY A 81 15.84 -5.29 -12.05
CA GLY A 81 16.32 -4.83 -13.37
C GLY A 81 15.56 -5.38 -14.58
N GLU A 82 14.69 -6.38 -14.41
CA GLU A 82 13.90 -6.98 -15.50
C GLU A 82 12.51 -6.32 -15.62
N SER A 83 12.14 -5.90 -16.83
CA SER A 83 10.79 -5.37 -17.08
C SER A 83 9.74 -6.48 -16.98
N LEU A 84 8.72 -6.24 -16.16
CA LEU A 84 7.63 -7.18 -15.94
C LEU A 84 6.55 -7.01 -17.01
N THR A 85 6.30 -8.07 -17.78
CA THR A 85 5.20 -8.09 -18.76
C THR A 85 3.84 -8.22 -18.08
N ALA A 86 2.74 -7.88 -18.76
CA ALA A 86 1.38 -8.05 -18.25
C ALA A 86 1.10 -9.48 -17.77
N LYS A 87 1.58 -10.48 -18.53
CA LYS A 87 1.57 -11.89 -18.10
C LYS A 87 2.85 -12.21 -17.36
N ARG A 88 2.85 -12.07 -16.03
CA ARG A 88 4.00 -12.38 -15.18
C ARG A 88 4.50 -13.80 -15.39
N ALA A 89 5.83 -13.96 -15.57
CA ALA A 89 6.47 -15.28 -15.58
C ALA A 89 6.25 -16.01 -14.24
N ARG A 90 6.28 -17.35 -14.25
CA ARG A 90 6.11 -18.17 -13.02
C ARG A 90 7.12 -17.79 -11.94
N ALA A 91 8.35 -17.49 -12.33
CA ALA A 91 9.41 -17.06 -11.42
C ALA A 91 9.05 -15.73 -10.70
N HIS A 92 8.57 -14.72 -11.45
CA HIS A 92 8.16 -13.44 -10.85
C HIS A 92 6.93 -13.59 -9.97
N ARG A 93 5.94 -14.43 -10.36
CA ARG A 93 4.77 -14.72 -9.52
C ARG A 93 5.12 -15.41 -8.20
N ARG A 94 6.23 -16.17 -8.15
CA ARG A 94 6.75 -16.75 -6.92
C ARG A 94 7.39 -15.69 -6.03
N ARG A 95 8.25 -14.84 -6.63
CA ARG A 95 9.05 -13.85 -5.89
C ARG A 95 8.27 -12.62 -5.42
N ILE A 96 7.14 -12.32 -6.04
CA ILE A 96 6.28 -11.19 -5.70
C ILE A 96 4.94 -11.73 -5.22
N GLN A 97 4.65 -11.58 -3.94
CA GLN A 97 3.42 -12.07 -3.32
C GLN A 97 2.61 -10.94 -2.72
N MET A 98 1.30 -11.17 -2.55
CA MET A 98 0.38 -10.18 -2.01
C MET A 98 -0.47 -10.79 -0.90
N VAL A 99 -0.55 -10.08 0.22
CA VAL A 99 -1.53 -10.28 1.27
C VAL A 99 -2.66 -9.29 1.02
N PHE A 100 -3.88 -9.78 0.82
CA PHE A 100 -5.04 -8.97 0.47
C PHE A 100 -5.73 -8.40 1.71
N GLN A 101 -6.43 -7.28 1.52
CA GLN A 101 -7.17 -6.54 2.55
C GLN A 101 -8.20 -7.42 3.28
N ASP A 102 -8.94 -8.25 2.54
CA ASP A 102 -9.92 -9.17 3.12
C ASP A 102 -9.40 -10.61 3.13
N PRO A 103 -9.01 -11.14 4.30
CA PRO A 103 -8.56 -12.52 4.42
C PRO A 103 -9.65 -13.54 4.12
N TYR A 104 -10.95 -13.18 4.23
CA TYR A 104 -12.06 -14.08 3.89
C TYR A 104 -12.11 -14.38 2.40
N SER A 105 -11.92 -13.35 1.57
CA SER A 105 -11.94 -13.51 0.11
C SER A 105 -10.66 -14.18 -0.42
N SER A 106 -9.58 -14.13 0.35
CA SER A 106 -8.27 -14.68 -0.05
C SER A 106 -8.11 -16.17 0.26
N LEU A 107 -8.89 -16.74 1.18
CA LEU A 107 -8.82 -18.14 1.60
C LEU A 107 -10.07 -18.90 1.13
N ASN A 108 -9.88 -20.08 0.51
CA ASN A 108 -11.00 -20.93 0.16
C ASN A 108 -11.67 -21.51 1.43
N PRO A 109 -12.94 -21.17 1.75
CA PRO A 109 -13.60 -21.59 3.00
C PRO A 109 -13.85 -23.10 3.09
N ARG A 110 -13.72 -23.83 1.97
CA ARG A 110 -13.91 -25.29 1.90
C ARG A 110 -12.62 -26.08 2.10
N MET A 111 -11.48 -25.41 2.13
CA MET A 111 -10.16 -26.05 2.32
C MET A 111 -9.66 -25.80 3.73
N THR A 112 -8.98 -26.80 4.30
CA THR A 112 -8.21 -26.61 5.53
C THR A 112 -6.96 -25.79 5.25
N VAL A 113 -6.32 -25.24 6.28
CA VAL A 113 -5.03 -24.52 6.15
C VAL A 113 -3.98 -25.45 5.55
N ARG A 114 -3.93 -26.72 5.98
CA ARG A 114 -3.06 -27.75 5.39
C ARG A 114 -3.25 -27.86 3.88
N GLN A 115 -4.48 -27.99 3.41
CA GLN A 115 -4.78 -28.11 1.99
C GLN A 115 -4.35 -26.88 1.22
N THR A 116 -4.62 -25.68 1.76
CA THR A 116 -4.25 -24.40 1.14
C THR A 116 -2.74 -24.26 0.99
N LEU A 117 -1.96 -24.53 2.05
CA LEU A 117 -0.49 -24.43 1.99
C LEU A 117 0.11 -25.53 1.11
N ALA A 118 -0.34 -26.79 1.28
CA ALA A 118 0.19 -27.92 0.52
C ALA A 118 -0.08 -27.81 -1.00
N GLU A 119 -1.22 -27.21 -1.40
CA GLU A 119 -1.51 -26.92 -2.81
C GLU A 119 -0.43 -26.03 -3.42
N LEU A 120 -0.10 -24.91 -2.76
CA LEU A 120 0.91 -23.97 -3.25
C LEU A 120 2.32 -24.62 -3.29
N LEU A 121 2.70 -25.31 -2.22
CA LEU A 121 3.99 -25.96 -2.13
C LEU A 121 4.18 -27.01 -3.24
N ARG A 122 3.12 -27.77 -3.55
CA ARG A 122 3.14 -28.78 -4.61
C ARG A 122 3.10 -28.15 -6.01
N ALA A 123 2.20 -27.18 -6.22
CA ALA A 123 2.04 -26.51 -7.52
C ALA A 123 3.30 -25.78 -7.96
N HIS A 124 4.08 -25.25 -7.01
CA HIS A 124 5.34 -24.56 -7.26
C HIS A 124 6.58 -25.40 -7.01
N GLU A 125 6.42 -26.69 -6.63
CA GLU A 125 7.53 -27.61 -6.37
C GLU A 125 8.54 -27.05 -5.36
N MET A 126 8.01 -26.41 -4.29
CA MET A 126 8.84 -25.72 -3.29
C MET A 126 9.67 -26.67 -2.45
N VAL A 127 9.16 -27.87 -2.20
CA VAL A 127 9.79 -28.93 -1.41
C VAL A 127 9.42 -30.31 -1.98
N PRO A 128 10.22 -31.37 -1.71
CA PRO A 128 9.85 -32.74 -2.04
C PRO A 128 8.52 -33.16 -1.41
N LYS A 129 7.79 -34.08 -2.05
CA LYS A 129 6.44 -34.51 -1.60
C LYS A 129 6.38 -34.94 -0.14
N ASN A 130 7.41 -35.64 0.34
CA ASN A 130 7.53 -36.09 1.72
C ASN A 130 7.82 -34.99 2.74
N ALA A 131 8.32 -33.82 2.30
CA ALA A 131 8.62 -32.66 3.17
C ALA A 131 7.47 -31.62 3.25
N VAL A 132 6.41 -31.78 2.43
CA VAL A 132 5.29 -30.81 2.39
C VAL A 132 4.65 -30.59 3.76
N GLU A 133 4.43 -31.68 4.51
CA GLU A 133 3.80 -31.58 5.83
C GLU A 133 4.68 -30.84 6.85
N ALA A 134 5.97 -31.12 6.86
CA ALA A 134 6.94 -30.42 7.72
C ALA A 134 6.98 -28.93 7.38
N ARG A 135 7.03 -28.60 6.08
CA ARG A 135 7.02 -27.21 5.62
C ARG A 135 5.73 -26.45 5.97
N CYS A 136 4.58 -27.12 5.92
CA CYS A 136 3.32 -26.51 6.37
C CYS A 136 3.37 -26.15 7.87
N ARG A 137 3.98 -26.97 8.71
CA ARG A 137 4.15 -26.69 10.15
C ARG A 137 5.10 -25.51 10.37
N GLU A 138 6.25 -25.50 9.70
CA GLU A 138 7.21 -24.39 9.77
C GLU A 138 6.56 -23.06 9.40
N LEU A 139 5.72 -23.04 8.34
CA LEU A 139 5.01 -21.83 7.92
C LEU A 139 4.02 -21.34 8.98
N LEU A 140 3.34 -22.25 9.69
CA LEU A 140 2.46 -21.86 10.79
C LEU A 140 3.24 -21.37 12.01
N ASP A 141 4.36 -22.00 12.33
CA ASP A 141 5.24 -21.56 13.42
C ASP A 141 5.80 -20.16 13.15
N LEU A 142 6.19 -19.85 11.88
CA LEU A 142 6.63 -18.51 11.47
C LEU A 142 5.60 -17.41 11.75
N VAL A 143 4.30 -17.73 11.67
CA VAL A 143 3.23 -16.76 11.93
C VAL A 143 2.60 -16.92 13.32
N GLY A 144 3.23 -17.69 14.21
CA GLY A 144 2.80 -17.89 15.59
C GLY A 144 1.46 -18.62 15.72
N LEU A 145 1.20 -19.58 14.81
CA LEU A 145 0.04 -20.48 14.87
C LEU A 145 0.51 -21.89 15.20
N GLY A 146 -0.14 -22.50 16.17
CA GLY A 146 0.21 -23.88 16.57
C GLY A 146 -0.19 -24.93 15.52
N PRO A 147 0.37 -26.15 15.60
CA PRO A 147 0.20 -27.20 14.58
C PRO A 147 -1.27 -27.66 14.41
N ARG A 148 -2.12 -27.51 15.44
CA ARG A 148 -3.57 -27.81 15.36
C ARG A 148 -4.30 -26.93 14.31
N ALA A 149 -3.74 -25.76 13.97
CA ALA A 149 -4.29 -24.88 12.97
C ALA A 149 -4.27 -25.49 11.55
N LEU A 150 -3.42 -26.49 11.27
CA LEU A 150 -3.36 -27.15 9.97
C LEU A 150 -4.69 -27.79 9.57
N ASP A 151 -5.40 -28.40 10.49
CA ASP A 151 -6.63 -29.14 10.19
C ASP A 151 -7.90 -28.29 10.32
N ALA A 152 -7.75 -27.04 10.70
CA ALA A 152 -8.87 -26.09 10.82
C ALA A 152 -9.20 -25.44 9.48
N HIS A 153 -10.48 -25.08 9.34
CA HIS A 153 -10.99 -24.28 8.19
C HIS A 153 -10.95 -22.79 8.50
N PRO A 154 -10.85 -21.90 7.50
CA PRO A 154 -10.78 -20.45 7.71
C PRO A 154 -11.84 -19.85 8.63
N ARG A 155 -13.08 -20.37 8.58
CA ARG A 155 -14.19 -19.90 9.43
C ARG A 155 -14.02 -20.17 10.93
N GLN A 156 -13.11 -21.07 11.31
CA GLN A 156 -12.85 -21.43 12.71
C GLN A 156 -11.84 -20.51 13.39
N PHE A 157 -11.23 -19.59 12.63
CA PHE A 157 -10.24 -18.65 13.12
C PHE A 157 -10.84 -17.28 13.44
N SER A 158 -10.24 -16.56 14.39
CA SER A 158 -10.46 -15.12 14.57
C SER A 158 -9.95 -14.32 13.35
N GLY A 159 -10.31 -13.05 13.25
CA GLY A 159 -9.81 -12.15 12.19
C GLY A 159 -8.28 -12.14 12.09
N GLY A 160 -7.61 -11.91 13.22
CA GLY A 160 -6.15 -11.91 13.29
C GLY A 160 -5.50 -13.25 12.96
N GLN A 161 -6.11 -14.36 13.40
CA GLN A 161 -5.61 -15.69 13.02
C GLN A 161 -5.75 -15.96 11.52
N ARG A 162 -6.87 -15.56 10.90
CA ARG A 162 -7.04 -15.64 9.43
C ARG A 162 -6.00 -14.82 8.69
N GLN A 163 -5.71 -13.62 9.20
CA GLN A 163 -4.68 -12.77 8.63
C GLN A 163 -3.30 -13.44 8.69
N ARG A 164 -2.96 -14.06 9.81
CA ARG A 164 -1.72 -14.85 9.95
C ARG A 164 -1.67 -16.03 8.98
N VAL A 165 -2.78 -16.72 8.74
CA VAL A 165 -2.86 -17.77 7.72
C VAL A 165 -2.64 -17.21 6.31
N ALA A 166 -3.22 -16.04 6.00
CA ALA A 166 -3.00 -15.37 4.70
C ALA A 166 -1.53 -14.95 4.51
N ILE A 167 -0.87 -14.48 5.57
CA ILE A 167 0.57 -14.19 5.57
C ILE A 167 1.37 -15.49 5.35
N ALA A 168 1.09 -16.57 6.10
CA ALA A 168 1.76 -17.87 5.92
C ALA A 168 1.62 -18.40 4.48
N ARG A 169 0.44 -18.21 3.88
CA ARG A 169 0.19 -18.56 2.49
C ARG A 169 1.07 -17.76 1.52
N ALA A 170 1.23 -16.47 1.72
CA ALA A 170 2.11 -15.65 0.90
C ALA A 170 3.57 -16.06 1.06
N LEU A 171 4.00 -16.37 2.29
CA LEU A 171 5.37 -16.82 2.59
C LEU A 171 5.68 -18.24 2.08
N ALA A 172 4.67 -19.07 1.78
CA ALA A 172 4.86 -20.44 1.28
C ALA A 172 5.68 -20.50 -0.02
N LEU A 173 5.70 -19.41 -0.79
CA LEU A 173 6.46 -19.28 -2.03
C LEU A 173 7.82 -18.59 -1.86
N GLU A 174 8.23 -18.27 -0.63
CA GLU A 174 9.51 -17.63 -0.30
C GLU A 174 9.71 -16.34 -1.14
N PRO A 175 8.81 -15.35 -1.00
CA PRO A 175 8.88 -14.13 -1.79
C PRO A 175 10.07 -13.26 -1.38
N GLU A 176 10.59 -12.49 -2.34
CA GLU A 176 11.54 -11.39 -2.06
C GLU A 176 10.80 -10.06 -1.85
N LEU A 177 9.63 -9.89 -2.48
CA LEU A 177 8.75 -8.72 -2.34
C LEU A 177 7.37 -9.14 -1.84
N LEU A 178 6.97 -8.61 -0.70
CA LEU A 178 5.64 -8.80 -0.13
C LEU A 178 4.84 -7.49 -0.23
N ILE A 179 3.69 -7.53 -0.90
CA ILE A 179 2.74 -6.43 -0.92
C ILE A 179 1.67 -6.73 0.13
N ALA A 180 1.60 -5.93 1.18
CA ALA A 180 0.60 -6.03 2.23
C ALA A 180 -0.47 -4.96 2.00
N ASP A 181 -1.61 -5.34 1.39
CA ASP A 181 -2.71 -4.43 1.06
C ASP A 181 -3.67 -4.33 2.25
N GLU A 182 -3.57 -3.25 3.01
CA GLU A 182 -4.35 -2.97 4.22
C GLU A 182 -4.44 -4.17 5.19
N PRO A 183 -3.31 -4.77 5.59
CA PRO A 183 -3.29 -6.08 6.27
C PRO A 183 -3.96 -6.08 7.64
N VAL A 184 -4.31 -4.91 8.18
CA VAL A 184 -4.88 -4.75 9.53
C VAL A 184 -6.20 -3.97 9.56
N SER A 185 -6.72 -3.50 8.43
CA SER A 185 -7.88 -2.60 8.37
C SER A 185 -9.17 -3.19 8.94
N ALA A 186 -9.35 -4.51 8.86
CA ALA A 186 -10.52 -5.23 9.34
C ALA A 186 -10.35 -5.85 10.76
N LEU A 187 -9.29 -5.45 11.48
CA LEU A 187 -8.94 -6.04 12.79
C LEU A 187 -9.10 -5.01 13.91
N ASP A 188 -9.37 -5.51 15.13
CA ASP A 188 -9.37 -4.71 16.35
C ASP A 188 -7.97 -4.13 16.63
N VAL A 189 -7.89 -2.94 17.24
CA VAL A 189 -6.64 -2.19 17.47
C VAL A 189 -5.55 -3.04 18.12
N SER A 190 -5.87 -3.82 19.15
CA SER A 190 -4.90 -4.70 19.85
C SER A 190 -4.36 -5.81 18.94
N VAL A 191 -5.19 -6.32 18.03
CA VAL A 191 -4.81 -7.36 17.06
C VAL A 191 -4.00 -6.75 15.93
N GLN A 192 -4.27 -5.48 15.54
CA GLN A 192 -3.49 -4.74 14.54
C GLN A 192 -2.01 -4.70 14.90
N ALA A 193 -1.70 -4.23 16.12
CA ALA A 193 -0.30 -4.16 16.61
C ALA A 193 0.40 -5.51 16.51
N THR A 194 -0.29 -6.60 16.92
CA THR A 194 0.28 -7.95 16.87
C THR A 194 0.60 -8.42 15.44
N VAL A 195 -0.23 -8.06 14.45
CA VAL A 195 0.02 -8.41 13.03
C VAL A 195 1.13 -7.55 12.43
N LEU A 196 1.22 -6.25 12.81
CA LEU A 196 2.28 -5.36 12.35
C LEU A 196 3.65 -5.80 12.88
N ASN A 197 3.75 -6.11 14.18
CA ASN A 197 4.98 -6.65 14.79
C ASN A 197 5.39 -7.96 14.12
N LEU A 198 4.42 -8.85 13.81
CA LEU A 198 4.71 -10.08 13.06
C LEU A 198 5.29 -9.78 11.67
N LEU A 199 4.76 -8.80 10.94
CA LEU A 199 5.29 -8.43 9.62
C LEU A 199 6.71 -7.88 9.72
N GLU A 200 7.02 -7.09 10.74
CA GLU A 200 8.36 -6.56 11.02
C GLU A 200 9.34 -7.70 11.36
N GLU A 201 8.99 -8.58 12.29
CA GLU A 201 9.80 -9.76 12.63
C GLU A 201 10.08 -10.64 11.40
N LEU A 202 9.07 -10.86 10.54
CA LEU A 202 9.22 -11.64 9.32
C LEU A 202 10.11 -10.94 8.30
N ARG A 203 10.01 -9.60 8.19
CA ARG A 203 10.88 -8.80 7.33
C ARG A 203 12.34 -8.98 7.75
N GLU A 204 12.64 -8.79 9.02
CA GLU A 204 14.01 -8.92 9.55
C GLU A 204 14.55 -10.37 9.40
N LYS A 205 13.75 -11.35 9.81
CA LYS A 205 14.15 -12.76 9.80
C LYS A 205 14.37 -13.34 8.42
N LEU A 206 13.57 -12.90 7.43
CA LEU A 206 13.57 -13.45 6.07
C LEU A 206 14.23 -12.52 5.04
N GLY A 207 14.64 -11.31 5.43
CA GLY A 207 15.21 -10.31 4.53
C GLY A 207 14.20 -9.81 3.49
N LEU A 208 12.90 -9.69 3.86
CA LEU A 208 11.83 -9.32 2.94
C LEU A 208 11.91 -7.83 2.56
N THR A 209 11.64 -7.55 1.30
CA THR A 209 11.26 -6.20 0.85
C THR A 209 9.75 -6.09 0.93
N MET A 210 9.23 -4.95 1.38
CA MET A 210 7.78 -4.82 1.61
C MET A 210 7.20 -3.53 1.04
N LEU A 211 6.04 -3.64 0.38
CA LEU A 211 5.14 -2.51 0.11
C LEU A 211 3.95 -2.63 1.04
N LEU A 212 3.89 -1.76 2.06
CA LEU A 212 2.81 -1.72 3.03
C LEU A 212 1.79 -0.66 2.63
N ILE A 213 0.63 -1.08 2.15
CA ILE A 213 -0.48 -0.20 1.80
C ILE A 213 -1.36 -0.01 3.04
N ALA A 214 -1.61 1.23 3.43
CA ALA A 214 -2.48 1.56 4.54
C ALA A 214 -3.29 2.84 4.27
N HIS A 215 -4.42 2.99 4.95
CA HIS A 215 -5.18 4.24 4.97
C HIS A 215 -4.84 5.09 6.20
N ASN A 216 -4.14 4.52 7.19
CA ASN A 216 -3.78 5.18 8.44
C ASN A 216 -2.27 5.41 8.51
N MET A 217 -1.89 6.67 8.76
CA MET A 217 -0.49 7.09 8.90
C MET A 217 0.20 6.40 10.09
N ALA A 218 -0.49 6.12 11.20
CA ALA A 218 0.09 5.45 12.35
C ALA A 218 0.63 4.05 12.04
N VAL A 219 -0.04 3.32 11.13
CA VAL A 219 0.39 1.98 10.70
C VAL A 219 1.74 2.02 10.00
N VAL A 220 1.92 2.96 9.06
CA VAL A 220 3.19 3.06 8.31
C VAL A 220 4.32 3.67 9.15
N ARG A 221 3.99 4.49 10.16
CA ARG A 221 4.98 5.01 11.09
C ARG A 221 5.69 3.89 11.85
N HIS A 222 4.98 2.83 12.17
CA HIS A 222 5.51 1.73 12.98
C HIS A 222 6.50 0.84 12.22
N VAL A 223 6.27 0.59 10.92
CA VAL A 223 7.01 -0.42 10.15
C VAL A 223 7.70 0.13 8.89
N GLY A 224 7.39 1.35 8.47
CA GLY A 224 7.88 1.91 7.21
C GLY A 224 9.22 2.61 7.35
N ASP A 225 10.18 2.31 6.47
CA ASP A 225 11.44 3.05 6.37
C ASP A 225 11.24 4.37 5.61
N ARG A 226 10.42 4.34 4.55
CA ARG A 226 10.03 5.48 3.72
C ARG A 226 8.54 5.43 3.45
N VAL A 227 7.92 6.58 3.25
CA VAL A 227 6.49 6.71 2.98
C VAL A 227 6.26 7.48 1.69
N ALA A 228 5.40 6.92 0.83
CA ALA A 228 4.81 7.59 -0.32
C ALA A 228 3.33 7.89 -0.04
N VAL A 229 2.93 9.13 -0.21
CA VAL A 229 1.54 9.59 -0.02
C VAL A 229 0.86 9.70 -1.36
N MET A 230 -0.26 9.00 -1.52
CA MET A 230 -0.99 8.92 -2.79
C MET A 230 -2.33 9.66 -2.70
N TYR A 231 -2.61 10.51 -3.69
CA TYR A 231 -3.86 11.25 -3.83
C TYR A 231 -4.34 11.20 -5.27
N LEU A 232 -5.61 10.82 -5.50
CA LEU A 232 -6.25 10.74 -6.83
C LEU A 232 -5.35 10.15 -7.92
N GLY A 233 -4.79 8.98 -7.66
CA GLY A 233 -3.99 8.22 -8.63
C GLY A 233 -2.52 8.63 -8.76
N ARG A 234 -2.02 9.62 -7.98
CA ARG A 234 -0.63 10.11 -8.03
C ARG A 234 0.06 10.07 -6.68
N VAL A 235 1.37 9.90 -6.66
CA VAL A 235 2.19 10.18 -5.49
C VAL A 235 2.35 11.70 -5.38
N VAL A 236 1.96 12.26 -4.24
CA VAL A 236 2.02 13.71 -3.99
C VAL A 236 3.13 14.11 -3.02
N GLU A 237 3.62 13.18 -2.23
CA GLU A 237 4.79 13.37 -1.36
C GLU A 237 5.47 12.04 -1.08
N GLU A 238 6.79 12.04 -0.98
CA GLU A 238 7.60 10.86 -0.66
C GLU A 238 8.82 11.29 0.15
N ALA A 239 9.03 10.65 1.31
CA ALA A 239 10.17 10.93 2.18
C ALA A 239 10.48 9.74 3.11
N PRO A 240 11.65 9.70 3.79
CA PRO A 240 11.87 8.86 4.95
C PRO A 240 10.78 9.08 5.99
N THR A 241 10.40 8.03 6.70
CA THR A 241 9.26 8.06 7.62
C THR A 241 9.38 9.19 8.64
N ASP A 242 10.48 9.30 9.35
CA ASP A 242 10.69 10.35 10.37
C ASP A 242 10.60 11.75 9.77
N GLU A 243 11.21 11.96 8.61
CA GLU A 243 11.17 13.24 7.91
C GLU A 243 9.74 13.61 7.48
N LEU A 244 8.97 12.67 6.95
CA LEU A 244 7.60 12.92 6.55
C LEU A 244 6.70 13.26 7.74
N PHE A 245 6.91 12.60 8.89
CA PHE A 245 6.11 12.84 10.09
C PHE A 245 6.45 14.16 10.80
N THR A 246 7.69 14.64 10.69
CA THR A 246 8.15 15.88 11.31
C THR A 246 8.07 17.09 10.40
N ASN A 247 8.23 16.88 9.08
CA ASN A 247 8.45 17.94 8.11
C ASN A 247 7.65 17.76 6.80
N ALA A 248 6.41 17.26 6.90
CA ALA A 248 5.53 17.10 5.74
C ALA A 248 5.37 18.43 4.96
N ARG A 249 5.57 18.38 3.65
CA ARG A 249 5.59 19.53 2.75
C ARG A 249 4.28 19.72 1.99
N HIS A 250 3.62 18.63 1.63
CA HIS A 250 2.35 18.71 0.92
C HIS A 250 1.18 18.95 1.89
N PRO A 251 0.28 19.91 1.62
CA PRO A 251 -0.84 20.23 2.52
C PRO A 251 -1.79 19.04 2.76
N TYR A 252 -1.92 18.15 1.80
CA TYR A 252 -2.69 16.91 1.97
C TYR A 252 -2.05 15.98 3.02
N THR A 253 -0.73 15.76 2.95
CA THR A 253 0.00 14.97 3.94
C THR A 253 -0.14 15.56 5.34
N GLN A 254 -0.02 16.89 5.46
CA GLN A 254 -0.24 17.59 6.73
C GLN A 254 -1.66 17.35 7.27
N GLY A 255 -2.66 17.34 6.39
CA GLY A 255 -4.04 17.02 6.76
C GLY A 255 -4.20 15.60 7.27
N LEU A 256 -3.57 14.61 6.60
CA LEU A 256 -3.59 13.21 7.04
C LEU A 256 -2.89 13.03 8.41
N LEU A 257 -1.77 13.71 8.64
CA LEU A 257 -1.05 13.65 9.91
C LEU A 257 -1.84 14.28 11.07
N ARG A 258 -2.61 15.35 10.80
CA ARG A 258 -3.50 15.95 11.80
C ARG A 258 -4.67 15.04 12.18
N ALA A 259 -5.11 14.18 11.26
CA ALA A 259 -6.20 13.23 11.50
C ALA A 259 -5.77 12.02 12.36
N VAL A 260 -4.46 11.82 12.60
CA VAL A 260 -3.96 10.77 13.50
C VAL A 260 -4.34 11.10 14.95
N PRO A 261 -5.13 10.24 15.63
CA PRO A 261 -5.49 10.47 17.03
C PRO A 261 -4.25 10.56 17.92
N ARG A 262 -4.18 11.60 18.75
CA ARG A 262 -3.11 11.78 19.74
C ARG A 262 -3.65 11.52 21.14
N LEU A 263 -3.00 10.66 21.88
CA LEU A 263 -3.26 10.46 23.30
C LEU A 263 -2.61 11.59 24.11
N VAL A 264 -3.15 12.80 24.02
CA VAL A 264 -2.73 13.89 24.93
C VAL A 264 -3.80 14.04 25.98
N PRO A 265 -3.52 13.74 27.27
CA PRO A 265 -4.46 13.93 28.35
C PRO A 265 -4.95 15.39 28.41
N GLY A 266 -6.28 15.61 28.36
CA GLY A 266 -6.89 16.92 28.51
C GLY A 266 -6.98 17.81 27.24
N ARG A 267 -6.57 17.35 26.06
CA ARG A 267 -6.82 18.04 24.79
C ARG A 267 -7.53 17.12 23.82
N VAL A 268 -8.81 17.38 23.58
CA VAL A 268 -9.47 16.89 22.37
C VAL A 268 -8.85 17.65 21.20
N SER A 269 -8.10 16.97 20.35
CA SER A 269 -7.53 17.59 19.15
C SER A 269 -8.70 17.90 18.19
N GLU A 270 -9.14 19.15 18.17
CA GLU A 270 -10.01 19.70 17.11
C GLU A 270 -9.22 19.98 15.81
N ALA A 271 -8.07 19.35 15.62
CA ALA A 271 -7.31 19.52 14.40
C ALA A 271 -8.10 18.93 13.25
N ALA A 272 -8.76 19.78 12.48
CA ALA A 272 -9.46 19.41 11.28
C ALA A 272 -8.46 18.68 10.36
N GLY A 273 -8.72 17.41 10.07
CA GLY A 273 -8.01 16.64 9.06
C GLY A 273 -8.21 17.27 7.67
N VAL A 274 -8.15 16.47 6.63
CA VAL A 274 -8.45 16.94 5.27
C VAL A 274 -9.94 17.26 5.17
N VAL A 275 -10.27 18.50 4.84
CA VAL A 275 -11.66 19.00 4.76
C VAL A 275 -12.27 18.64 3.40
N GLY A 276 -13.55 18.27 3.40
CA GLY A 276 -14.36 17.97 2.20
C GLY A 276 -14.09 16.59 1.61
N ASP A 277 -14.96 16.15 0.71
CA ASP A 277 -14.86 14.88 0.02
C ASP A 277 -13.83 14.94 -1.14
N PRO A 278 -13.12 13.83 -1.44
CA PRO A 278 -12.22 13.79 -2.57
C PRO A 278 -13.00 13.95 -3.89
N PRO A 279 -12.47 14.71 -4.87
CA PRO A 279 -13.06 14.80 -6.20
C PRO A 279 -13.17 13.42 -6.88
N SER A 280 -14.03 13.36 -7.89
CA SER A 280 -14.22 12.13 -8.67
C SER A 280 -12.92 11.76 -9.42
N PRO A 281 -12.47 10.51 -9.38
CA PRO A 281 -11.34 10.05 -10.18
C PRO A 281 -11.68 9.91 -11.68
N ILE A 282 -12.92 10.16 -12.05
CA ILE A 282 -13.39 10.22 -13.46
C ILE A 282 -13.20 11.64 -13.98
N ASP A 283 -13.60 12.63 -13.18
CA ASP A 283 -13.54 14.06 -13.52
C ASP A 283 -12.50 14.74 -12.61
N LEU A 284 -11.25 14.64 -13.03
CA LEU A 284 -10.11 15.13 -12.25
C LEU A 284 -10.04 16.66 -12.33
N PRO A 285 -9.73 17.35 -11.22
CA PRO A 285 -9.42 18.78 -11.24
C PRO A 285 -8.24 19.08 -12.19
N THR A 286 -8.31 20.21 -12.88
CA THR A 286 -7.17 20.76 -13.64
C THR A 286 -6.08 21.25 -12.69
N GLY A 287 -4.83 21.29 -13.16
CA GLY A 287 -3.70 21.69 -12.33
C GLY A 287 -3.44 20.76 -11.16
N CYS A 288 -3.11 21.31 -10.00
CA CYS A 288 -2.92 20.54 -8.77
C CYS A 288 -4.22 19.84 -8.35
N ARG A 289 -4.23 18.50 -8.33
CA ARG A 289 -5.43 17.71 -8.00
C ARG A 289 -6.00 18.00 -6.61
N PHE A 290 -5.17 18.48 -5.69
CA PHE A 290 -5.59 18.81 -4.34
C PHE A 290 -6.11 20.25 -4.20
N HIS A 291 -5.96 21.13 -5.22
CA HIS A 291 -6.32 22.54 -5.09
C HIS A 291 -7.75 22.81 -4.58
N PRO A 292 -8.80 22.02 -4.94
CA PRO A 292 -10.16 22.31 -4.45
C PRO A 292 -10.33 22.12 -2.93
N ARG A 293 -9.43 21.37 -2.29
CA ARG A 293 -9.44 21.06 -0.85
C ARG A 293 -8.25 21.68 -0.11
N CYS A 294 -7.40 22.40 -0.83
CA CYS A 294 -6.14 22.89 -0.29
C CYS A 294 -6.34 24.19 0.47
N PRO A 295 -5.99 24.26 1.79
CA PRO A 295 -6.19 25.49 2.58
C PRO A 295 -5.23 26.62 2.18
N ILE A 296 -4.24 26.33 1.32
CA ILE A 296 -3.24 27.30 0.86
C ILE A 296 -3.25 27.45 -0.67
N ALA A 297 -4.32 27.01 -1.34
CA ALA A 297 -4.44 27.15 -2.78
C ALA A 297 -4.36 28.62 -3.23
N GLN A 298 -3.65 28.88 -4.31
CA GLN A 298 -3.54 30.22 -4.94
C GLN A 298 -3.96 30.12 -6.38
N GLU A 299 -5.01 30.89 -6.72
CA GLU A 299 -5.50 31.01 -8.08
C GLU A 299 -4.73 32.11 -8.85
N PRO A 300 -4.47 31.94 -10.16
CA PRO A 300 -4.83 30.79 -10.98
C PRO A 300 -3.78 29.67 -10.98
N LEU A 301 -2.66 29.82 -10.26
CA LEU A 301 -1.52 28.89 -10.35
C LEU A 301 -1.92 27.43 -10.05
N CYS A 302 -2.58 27.21 -8.90
CA CYS A 302 -2.91 25.85 -8.45
C CYS A 302 -3.99 25.17 -9.31
N SER A 303 -4.88 25.95 -9.95
CA SER A 303 -5.91 25.39 -10.86
C SER A 303 -5.44 25.23 -12.30
N ALA A 304 -4.39 25.94 -12.70
CA ALA A 304 -3.88 25.92 -14.07
C ALA A 304 -2.69 24.96 -14.27
N GLU A 305 -1.82 24.83 -13.26
CA GLU A 305 -0.55 24.10 -13.39
C GLU A 305 -0.52 22.89 -12.44
N ASP A 306 -0.12 21.74 -12.98
CA ASP A 306 0.07 20.50 -12.20
C ASP A 306 1.51 20.44 -11.67
N PRO A 307 1.72 20.51 -10.34
CA PRO A 307 3.06 20.53 -9.78
C PRO A 307 3.74 19.16 -9.93
N ALA A 308 4.98 19.16 -10.40
CA ALA A 308 5.80 17.96 -10.46
C ALA A 308 6.19 17.49 -9.04
N LEU A 309 6.32 16.17 -8.87
CA LEU A 309 6.90 15.59 -7.66
C LEU A 309 8.40 15.89 -7.64
N ALA A 310 8.83 16.89 -6.87
CA ALA A 310 10.22 17.38 -6.86
C ALA A 310 10.63 17.84 -5.45
N GLY A 311 11.93 17.90 -5.22
CA GLY A 311 12.50 18.34 -3.95
C GLY A 311 13.97 18.01 -3.78
N PRO A 312 14.54 18.24 -2.58
CA PRO A 312 15.89 17.81 -2.27
C PRO A 312 16.02 16.27 -2.27
N PRO A 313 17.24 15.75 -2.38
CA PRO A 313 17.47 14.30 -2.32
C PRO A 313 16.82 13.67 -1.06
N GLY A 314 15.99 12.66 -1.29
CA GLY A 314 15.31 11.91 -0.24
C GLY A 314 13.96 12.48 0.20
N HIS A 315 13.56 13.69 -0.20
CA HIS A 315 12.22 14.22 0.11
C HIS A 315 11.67 14.97 -1.09
N ALA A 316 10.59 14.47 -1.69
CA ALA A 316 9.92 15.07 -2.83
C ALA A 316 8.44 15.36 -2.53
N ALA A 317 7.92 16.51 -2.99
CA ALA A 317 6.51 16.88 -2.85
C ALA A 317 5.99 17.59 -4.10
N ALA A 318 4.77 17.22 -4.51
CA ALA A 318 4.07 17.79 -5.66
C ALA A 318 3.21 18.99 -5.23
N CYS A 319 3.86 20.08 -4.83
CA CYS A 319 3.21 21.31 -4.41
C CYS A 319 4.05 22.52 -4.82
N HIS A 320 3.43 23.53 -5.43
CA HIS A 320 4.11 24.76 -5.84
C HIS A 320 4.79 25.50 -4.67
N PHE A 321 4.32 25.27 -3.46
CA PHE A 321 4.77 25.95 -2.24
C PHE A 321 5.53 25.02 -1.26
N ALA A 322 5.88 23.81 -1.67
CA ALA A 322 6.51 22.83 -0.78
C ALA A 322 7.86 23.33 -0.22
N TRP A 323 8.63 24.06 -1.04
CA TRP A 323 10.01 24.44 -0.74
C TRP A 323 10.20 25.95 -0.57
N THR A 324 9.11 26.71 -0.42
CA THR A 324 9.18 28.13 -0.04
C THR A 324 9.32 28.27 1.46
N GLU A 325 9.85 29.40 1.95
CA GLU A 325 9.98 29.73 3.37
C GLU A 325 8.61 29.95 4.05
N ARG A 326 7.73 28.99 3.94
CA ARG A 326 6.50 28.97 4.76
C ARG A 326 6.85 28.37 6.12
N PRO A 327 6.34 28.93 7.22
CA PRO A 327 6.44 28.24 8.49
C PRO A 327 5.81 26.87 8.32
N ALA A 328 6.59 25.82 8.58
CA ALA A 328 6.05 24.47 8.68
C ALA A 328 4.80 24.56 9.54
N ALA A 329 3.65 24.10 9.05
CA ALA A 329 2.48 23.98 9.90
C ALA A 329 2.98 23.25 11.15
N HIS A 330 2.90 23.89 12.31
CA HIS A 330 3.41 23.35 13.56
C HIS A 330 2.68 22.02 13.83
N ILE A 331 3.28 20.93 13.36
CA ILE A 331 2.86 19.58 13.73
C ILE A 331 3.46 19.42 15.13
N PRO A 332 2.63 19.46 16.20
CA PRO A 332 3.17 19.33 17.56
C PRO A 332 3.97 18.03 17.64
N GLU A 333 5.16 18.09 18.22
CA GLU A 333 6.04 16.94 18.42
C GLU A 333 5.25 15.78 19.01
N VAL A 334 5.38 14.63 18.37
CA VAL A 334 4.86 13.38 18.91
C VAL A 334 5.79 13.02 20.06
N ILE A 335 5.31 13.21 21.27
CA ILE A 335 6.03 12.81 22.47
C ILE A 335 6.30 11.30 22.34
N GLU A 336 7.58 10.93 22.28
CA GLU A 336 8.02 9.56 22.52
C GLU A 336 7.51 9.19 23.91
N GLU A 337 6.60 8.23 23.97
CA GLU A 337 6.24 7.65 25.26
C GLU A 337 7.39 6.80 25.75
N ALA A 338 7.82 7.17 26.95
CA ALA A 338 8.63 6.35 27.80
C ALA A 338 8.03 4.95 27.97
N THR A 339 8.91 3.95 27.83
CA THR A 339 8.85 2.55 28.28
C THR A 339 7.70 2.17 29.21
#